data_e7a0e6b1d373fc6467f79303c66bb85f
#
_entry.id   e7a0e6b1d373fc6467f79303c66bb85f
#
_cell.length_a   1.000
_cell.length_b   1.000
_cell.length_c   1.000
_cell.angle_alpha   90.00
_cell.angle_beta   90.00
_cell.angle_gamma   90.00
#
_symmetry.space_group_name_H-M   'P 1'
#
loop_
_entity.id
_entity.type
_entity.pdbx_description
1 polymer ?
#
loop_
_entity_poly.entity_id
_entity_poly.type
_entity_poly.pdbx_seq_one_letter_code
_entity_poly.pdbx_strand_id
1 'polypeptide(L)'
;RAPQASFEFDYDTTASTSNVTITHQSGDSITATQLDTAGAEWHNESLGWNSSYTSVSAGDSLTKNASQGFSGQTIRVVWSSQNGETSATLSQSKAPGSA
;
A
#
# COMPACT_ATOMS: atom_id res chain seq x y z
N ARG A 1 -5.01 -8.81 17.54
CA ARG A 1 -5.15 -9.69 16.40
C ARG A 1 -5.27 -8.89 15.11
N ALA A 2 -4.57 -9.32 14.06
CA ALA A 2 -4.56 -8.59 12.81
C ALA A 2 -5.93 -8.65 12.12
N PRO A 3 -6.35 -7.56 11.44
CA PRO A 3 -7.57 -7.57 10.67
C PRO A 3 -7.44 -8.47 9.44
N GLN A 4 -8.56 -8.88 8.91
CA GLN A 4 -8.62 -9.67 7.68
C GLN A 4 -9.09 -8.77 6.55
N ALA A 5 -8.23 -8.49 5.59
CA ALA A 5 -8.57 -7.63 4.46
C ALA A 5 -7.74 -8.00 3.25
N SER A 6 -8.28 -7.74 2.07
CA SER A 6 -7.54 -7.93 0.83
C SER A 6 -7.49 -6.62 0.06
N PHE A 7 -6.39 -6.42 -0.64
CA PHE A 7 -6.13 -5.21 -1.41
C PHE A 7 -5.79 -5.58 -2.84
N GLU A 8 -6.22 -4.74 -3.76
CA GLU A 8 -5.89 -4.91 -5.18
C GLU A 8 -4.84 -3.88 -5.56
N PHE A 9 -3.85 -4.32 -6.34
CA PHE A 9 -2.75 -3.47 -6.79
C PHE A 9 -2.88 -3.23 -8.28
N ASP A 10 -2.90 -1.96 -8.67
CA ASP A 10 -2.98 -1.56 -10.07
C ASP A 10 -1.77 -0.70 -10.38
N TYR A 11 -0.92 -1.18 -11.29
CA TYR A 11 0.34 -0.51 -11.62
C TYR A 11 0.18 0.30 -12.90
N ASP A 12 0.64 1.54 -12.86
CA ASP A 12 0.68 2.41 -14.02
C ASP A 12 2.13 2.82 -14.24
N THR A 13 2.76 2.20 -15.22
CA THR A 13 4.16 2.46 -15.54
C THR A 13 4.25 3.04 -16.93
N THR A 14 4.70 4.28 -17.01
CA THR A 14 4.92 4.96 -18.28
C THR A 14 6.38 5.37 -18.37
N ALA A 15 6.76 6.05 -19.46
CA ALA A 15 8.13 6.46 -19.65
C ALA A 15 8.62 7.39 -18.54
N SER A 16 7.73 8.12 -17.89
CA SER A 16 8.10 9.14 -16.90
C SER A 16 7.59 8.87 -15.51
N THR A 17 6.71 7.88 -15.31
CA THR A 17 6.12 7.64 -14.00
C THR A 17 5.99 6.15 -13.71
N SER A 18 6.06 5.82 -12.42
CA SER A 18 5.81 4.47 -11.92
C SER A 18 4.91 4.60 -10.71
N ASN A 19 3.62 4.33 -10.91
CA ASN A 19 2.61 4.49 -9.88
C ASN A 19 1.96 3.16 -9.55
N VAL A 20 1.56 2.99 -8.30
CA VAL A 20 0.69 1.89 -7.91
C VAL A 20 -0.52 2.47 -7.18
N THR A 21 -1.70 2.04 -7.58
CA THR A 21 -2.94 2.37 -6.89
C THR A 21 -3.37 1.12 -6.15
N ILE A 22 -3.46 1.23 -4.82
CA ILE A 22 -3.80 0.12 -3.95
C ILE A 22 -5.20 0.37 -3.42
N THR A 23 -6.12 -0.55 -3.69
CA THR A 23 -7.52 -0.42 -3.32
C THR A 23 -7.89 -1.48 -2.30
N HIS A 24 -8.50 -1.06 -1.19
CA HIS A 24 -9.07 -2.01 -0.22
C HIS A 24 -10.27 -2.66 -0.91
N GLN A 25 -10.19 -3.96 -1.10
CA GLN A 25 -11.17 -4.68 -1.90
C GLN A 25 -12.27 -5.29 -1.06
N SER A 26 -11.90 -5.90 0.05
CA SER A 26 -12.86 -6.57 0.92
C SER A 26 -12.26 -6.78 2.28
N GLY A 27 -13.11 -7.06 3.27
CA GLY A 27 -12.67 -7.40 4.61
C GLY A 27 -12.94 -6.31 5.62
N ASP A 28 -12.19 -6.36 6.71
CA ASP A 28 -12.39 -5.46 7.84
C ASP A 28 -11.96 -4.03 7.51
N SER A 29 -12.63 -3.07 8.13
CA SER A 29 -12.14 -1.69 8.13
C SER A 29 -10.92 -1.59 9.03
N ILE A 30 -9.94 -0.77 8.62
CA ILE A 30 -8.66 -0.68 9.32
C ILE A 30 -8.36 0.78 9.59
N THR A 31 -7.89 1.09 10.80
CA THR A 31 -7.46 2.44 11.14
C THR A 31 -6.28 2.82 10.25
N ALA A 32 -6.40 3.95 9.56
CA ALA A 32 -5.42 4.32 8.52
C ALA A 32 -4.00 4.49 9.07
N THR A 33 -3.86 4.98 10.30
CA THR A 33 -2.52 5.14 10.90
C THR A 33 -1.83 3.82 11.19
N GLN A 34 -2.55 2.71 11.13
CA GLN A 34 -1.97 1.39 11.34
C GLN A 34 -1.55 0.70 10.05
N LEU A 35 -1.81 1.34 8.89
CA LEU A 35 -1.43 0.79 7.59
C LEU A 35 -0.20 1.46 7.04
N ASP A 36 0.65 0.67 6.39
CA ASP A 36 1.84 1.16 5.74
C ASP A 36 2.02 0.42 4.41
N THR A 37 2.60 1.09 3.45
CA THR A 37 2.91 0.51 2.15
C THR A 37 4.42 0.44 2.01
N ALA A 38 4.94 -0.75 1.77
CA ALA A 38 6.38 -0.99 1.72
C ALA A 38 6.75 -1.71 0.43
N GLY A 39 8.03 -1.71 0.10
CA GLY A 39 8.57 -2.48 -1.01
C GLY A 39 9.30 -1.69 -2.07
N ALA A 40 9.14 -0.37 -2.11
CA ALA A 40 9.82 0.48 -3.08
C ALA A 40 10.25 1.78 -2.42
N GLU A 41 11.08 2.54 -3.12
CA GLU A 41 11.42 3.88 -2.68
C GLU A 41 10.37 4.85 -3.22
N TRP A 42 9.63 5.45 -2.32
CA TRP A 42 8.51 6.29 -2.71
C TRP A 42 8.95 7.73 -2.92
N HIS A 43 8.51 8.31 -4.02
CA HIS A 43 8.77 9.71 -4.30
C HIS A 43 8.07 10.61 -3.27
N ASN A 44 6.88 10.21 -2.85
CA ASN A 44 6.10 10.93 -1.86
C ASN A 44 6.01 10.08 -0.58
N GLU A 45 7.14 9.92 0.07
CA GLU A 45 7.30 9.02 1.20
C GLU A 45 6.39 9.34 2.36
N SER A 46 6.11 10.63 2.57
CA SER A 46 5.24 11.07 3.64
C SER A 46 3.76 10.81 3.36
N LEU A 47 3.40 10.47 2.13
CA LEU A 47 2.02 10.18 1.78
C LEU A 47 1.67 8.76 2.20
N GLY A 48 0.70 8.63 3.07
CA GLY A 48 0.25 7.33 3.54
C GLY A 48 -1.26 7.28 3.57
N TRP A 49 -1.78 6.16 4.04
CA TRP A 49 -3.23 5.98 4.13
C TRP A 49 -3.87 7.05 5.00
N ASN A 50 -3.18 7.44 6.08
CA ASN A 50 -3.70 8.44 6.99
C ASN A 50 -3.66 9.87 6.42
N SER A 51 -3.06 10.06 5.25
CA SER A 51 -3.09 11.37 4.60
C SER A 51 -4.48 11.69 4.02
N SER A 52 -5.25 10.66 3.68
CA SER A 52 -6.55 10.84 3.04
C SER A 52 -7.69 10.25 3.85
N TYR A 53 -7.40 9.30 4.74
CA TYR A 53 -8.42 8.55 5.45
C TYR A 53 -8.14 8.51 6.93
N THR A 54 -9.19 8.43 7.73
CA THR A 54 -9.08 8.06 9.15
C THR A 54 -9.22 6.55 9.28
N SER A 55 -10.12 5.98 8.49
CA SER A 55 -10.37 4.55 8.44
C SER A 55 -10.43 4.11 6.99
N VAL A 56 -9.81 2.99 6.68
CA VAL A 56 -9.76 2.44 5.33
C VAL A 56 -10.74 1.28 5.26
N SER A 57 -11.67 1.36 4.32
CA SER A 57 -12.68 0.32 4.12
C SER A 57 -12.85 0.05 2.63
N ALA A 58 -13.66 -0.95 2.30
CA ALA A 58 -13.81 -1.41 0.92
C ALA A 58 -14.14 -0.23 -0.01
N GLY A 59 -13.38 -0.11 -1.09
CA GLY A 59 -13.53 0.98 -2.05
C GLY A 59 -12.53 2.11 -1.88
N ASP A 60 -11.85 2.19 -0.73
CA ASP A 60 -10.85 3.23 -0.50
C ASP A 60 -9.53 2.84 -1.18
N SER A 61 -8.84 3.83 -1.71
CA SER A 61 -7.60 3.57 -2.44
C SER A 61 -6.54 4.61 -2.13
N LEU A 62 -5.28 4.22 -2.38
CA LEU A 62 -4.12 5.09 -2.22
C LEU A 62 -3.21 4.89 -3.42
N THR A 63 -2.77 5.99 -4.03
CA THR A 63 -1.82 5.96 -5.13
C THR A 63 -0.46 6.43 -4.64
N LYS A 64 0.57 5.62 -4.88
CA LYS A 64 1.94 5.96 -4.53
C LYS A 64 2.82 5.97 -5.78
N ASN A 65 3.79 6.86 -5.78
CA ASN A 65 4.72 7.04 -6.89
C ASN A 65 6.11 6.54 -6.47
N ALA A 66 6.68 5.61 -7.23
CA ALA A 66 8.00 5.07 -6.95
C ALA A 66 9.06 5.93 -7.64
N SER A 67 9.99 6.48 -6.85
CA SER A 67 10.99 7.41 -7.37
C SER A 67 12.02 6.75 -8.29
N GLN A 68 12.30 5.47 -8.08
CA GLN A 68 13.28 4.73 -8.87
C GLN A 68 12.64 3.63 -9.71
N GLY A 69 11.31 3.70 -9.92
CA GLY A 69 10.59 2.63 -10.58
C GLY A 69 10.43 1.44 -9.65
N PHE A 70 9.76 0.42 -10.13
CA PHE A 70 9.46 -0.75 -9.29
C PHE A 70 10.53 -1.84 -9.37
N SER A 71 11.17 -2.00 -10.51
CA SER A 71 12.27 -2.97 -10.70
C SER A 71 11.93 -4.39 -10.21
N GLY A 72 10.69 -4.81 -10.38
CA GLY A 72 10.27 -6.14 -9.98
C GLY A 72 10.14 -6.34 -8.48
N GLN A 73 10.13 -5.27 -7.70
CA GLN A 73 10.01 -5.33 -6.24
C GLN A 73 8.63 -5.79 -5.82
N THR A 74 8.56 -6.41 -4.65
CA THR A 74 7.27 -6.81 -4.07
C THR A 74 6.72 -5.68 -3.22
N ILE A 75 5.52 -5.22 -3.56
CA ILE A 75 4.86 -4.16 -2.82
C ILE A 75 3.91 -4.80 -1.81
N ARG A 76 3.96 -4.33 -0.57
CA ARG A 76 3.19 -4.94 0.52
C ARG A 76 2.39 -3.88 1.26
N VAL A 77 1.18 -4.27 1.67
CA VAL A 77 0.39 -3.48 2.61
C VAL A 77 0.53 -4.16 3.97
N VAL A 78 1.10 -3.43 4.91
CA VAL A 78 1.45 -3.96 6.23
C VAL A 78 0.62 -3.28 7.29
N TRP A 79 0.06 -4.07 8.18
CA TRP A 79 -0.68 -3.58 9.34
C TRP A 79 0.20 -3.70 10.58
N SER A 80 0.15 -2.69 11.44
CA SER A 80 0.84 -2.72 12.73
C SER A 80 -0.14 -2.34 13.83
N SER A 81 -0.04 -3.02 14.98
CA SER A 81 -0.88 -2.68 16.12
C SER A 81 -0.50 -1.30 16.66
N GLN A 82 -1.41 -0.71 17.46
CA GLN A 82 -1.19 0.65 17.97
C GLN A 82 0.07 0.77 18.80
N ASN A 83 0.42 -0.27 19.54
CA ASN A 83 1.64 -0.26 20.34
C ASN A 83 2.87 -0.73 19.55
N GLY A 84 2.69 -1.14 18.30
CA GLY A 84 3.80 -1.57 17.46
C GLY A 84 4.33 -2.96 17.74
N GLU A 85 3.71 -3.71 18.65
CA GLU A 85 4.23 -5.02 19.04
C GLU A 85 3.86 -6.13 18.06
N THR A 86 2.80 -5.95 17.28
CA THR A 86 2.33 -6.95 16.34
C THR A 86 2.18 -6.32 14.97
N SER A 87 2.62 -7.02 13.95
CA SER A 87 2.42 -6.57 12.58
C SER A 87 2.13 -7.76 11.68
N ALA A 88 1.50 -7.49 10.55
CA ALA A 88 1.15 -8.53 9.59
C ALA A 88 1.05 -7.93 8.20
N THR A 89 1.48 -8.70 7.19
CA THR A 89 1.29 -8.32 5.80
C THR A 89 -0.11 -8.75 5.38
N LEU A 90 -0.93 -7.77 5.02
CA LEU A 90 -2.32 -8.04 4.64
C LEU A 90 -2.44 -8.47 3.18
N SER A 91 -1.68 -7.84 2.32
CA SER A 91 -1.66 -8.17 0.89
C SER A 91 -0.31 -7.82 0.32
N GLN A 92 0.08 -8.51 -0.75
CA GLN A 92 1.31 -8.19 -1.44
C GLN A 92 1.18 -8.51 -2.92
N SER A 93 1.98 -7.84 -3.73
CA SER A 93 1.96 -8.01 -5.17
C SER A 93 3.35 -7.73 -5.71
N LYS A 94 3.77 -8.50 -6.70
CA LYS A 94 5.04 -8.25 -7.35
C LYS A 94 4.84 -7.23 -8.46
N ALA A 95 5.56 -6.13 -8.37
CA ALA A 95 5.47 -5.05 -9.34
C ALA A 95 6.14 -5.45 -10.65
N PRO A 96 5.83 -4.75 -11.78
CA PRO A 96 6.49 -5.03 -13.06
C PRO A 96 8.01 -4.85 -12.97
N GLY A 97 8.73 -5.69 -13.68
CA GLY A 97 10.19 -5.63 -13.69
C GLY A 97 10.77 -4.50 -14.53
N SER A 98 9.96 -3.95 -15.42
CA SER A 98 10.39 -2.86 -16.31
C SER A 98 9.49 -1.66 -16.09
N ALA A 99 10.00 -0.62 -15.48
CA ALA A 99 9.21 0.57 -15.22
C ALA A 99 10.09 1.79 -15.25
#